data_ea2790a63d8c16a36d2076afaea0513d
#
_entry.id   ea2790a63d8c16a36d2076afaea0513d
#
_cell.length_a   1.000
_cell.length_b   1.000
_cell.length_c   1.000
_cell.angle_alpha   90.00
_cell.angle_beta   90.00
_cell.angle_gamma   90.00
#
_symmetry.space_group_name_H-M   'P 1'
#
loop_
_entity.id
_entity.type
_entity.pdbx_description
1 polymer ?
#
loop_
_entity_poly.entity_id
_entity_poly.type
_entity_poly.pdbx_seq_one_letter_code
_entity_poly.pdbx_strand_id
1 'polypeptide(L)'
;HLKGKSRPEQIAWLLDLVQQVFIHKPDVEVHKTEVYYFPEETAFYPYADCEDLSVFLSWLICRYVTSEVLVLYYPTHVAIAVECFEGREVFKFRNKEYLICDPSYRGAVPGKIIPACASLKPVIVSYSKQKRVK
;
A
#
# COMPACT_ATOMS: atom_id res chain seq x y z
N HIS A 1 -18.47 -2.35 -6.10
CA HIS A 1 -17.66 -1.55 -7.03
C HIS A 1 -16.47 -2.31 -7.60
N LEU A 2 -16.07 -3.39 -6.91
CA LEU A 2 -14.98 -4.22 -7.42
C LEU A 2 -15.48 -5.34 -8.31
N LYS A 3 -16.77 -5.62 -8.24
CA LYS A 3 -17.36 -6.71 -8.97
C LYS A 3 -17.28 -6.46 -10.48
N GLY A 4 -16.85 -7.47 -11.22
CA GLY A 4 -16.71 -7.36 -12.67
C GLY A 4 -15.43 -6.72 -13.15
N LYS A 5 -14.56 -6.28 -12.22
CA LYS A 5 -13.27 -5.69 -12.58
C LYS A 5 -12.18 -6.75 -12.57
N SER A 6 -11.19 -6.58 -13.44
CA SER A 6 -9.99 -7.42 -13.40
C SER A 6 -9.20 -7.14 -12.14
N ARG A 7 -8.25 -8.02 -11.80
CA ARG A 7 -7.42 -7.81 -10.61
C ARG A 7 -6.65 -6.48 -10.67
N PRO A 8 -5.97 -6.15 -11.77
CA PRO A 8 -5.30 -4.85 -11.85
C PRO A 8 -6.25 -3.68 -11.67
N GLU A 9 -7.45 -3.77 -12.20
CA GLU A 9 -8.44 -2.71 -12.03
C GLU A 9 -8.92 -2.60 -10.59
N GLN A 10 -9.09 -3.73 -9.92
CA GLN A 10 -9.48 -3.73 -8.50
C GLN A 10 -8.39 -3.08 -7.65
N ILE A 11 -7.13 -3.43 -7.91
CA ILE A 11 -6.00 -2.85 -7.19
C ILE A 11 -5.95 -1.35 -7.42
N ALA A 12 -6.07 -0.93 -8.68
CA ALA A 12 -6.05 0.49 -9.03
C ALA A 12 -7.17 1.26 -8.35
N TRP A 13 -8.36 0.66 -8.28
CA TRP A 13 -9.51 1.30 -7.65
C TRP A 13 -9.28 1.51 -6.15
N LEU A 14 -8.77 0.48 -5.48
CA LEU A 14 -8.51 0.59 -4.05
C LEU A 14 -7.38 1.56 -3.75
N LEU A 15 -6.33 1.56 -4.57
CA LEU A 15 -5.23 2.52 -4.43
C LEU A 15 -5.75 3.94 -4.57
N ASP A 16 -6.55 4.20 -5.60
CA ASP A 16 -7.10 5.53 -5.83
C ASP A 16 -8.01 5.95 -4.67
N LEU A 17 -8.81 5.03 -4.17
CA LEU A 17 -9.70 5.31 -3.05
C LEU A 17 -8.91 5.77 -1.83
N VAL A 18 -7.85 5.06 -1.48
CA VAL A 18 -7.03 5.41 -0.32
C VAL A 18 -6.36 6.77 -0.53
N GLN A 19 -5.85 7.01 -1.75
CA GLN A 19 -5.21 8.29 -2.05
C GLN A 19 -6.18 9.46 -1.99
N GLN A 20 -7.45 9.24 -2.35
CA GLN A 20 -8.44 10.31 -2.37
C GLN A 20 -9.06 10.56 -1.01
N VAL A 21 -9.25 9.51 -0.23
CA VAL A 21 -9.98 9.60 1.04
C VAL A 21 -9.10 10.16 2.15
N PHE A 22 -7.81 9.81 2.16
CA PHE A 22 -6.93 10.20 3.25
C PHE A 22 -5.97 11.30 2.82
N ILE A 23 -5.69 12.22 3.75
CA ILE A 23 -4.73 13.29 3.56
C ILE A 23 -3.43 12.85 4.21
N HIS A 24 -2.36 12.76 3.41
CA HIS A 24 -1.05 12.35 3.92
C HIS A 24 -0.43 13.47 4.76
N LYS A 25 -0.11 13.16 6.00
CA LYS A 25 0.65 14.04 6.89
C LYS A 25 1.54 13.19 7.77
N PRO A 26 2.79 13.62 8.01
CA PRO A 26 3.62 12.91 8.98
C PRO A 26 2.98 12.94 10.36
N ASP A 27 3.15 11.86 11.13
CA ASP A 27 2.56 11.76 12.46
C ASP A 27 2.98 12.91 13.37
N VAL A 28 4.21 13.38 13.21
CA VAL A 28 4.74 14.47 14.03
C VAL A 28 3.89 15.72 13.89
N GLU A 29 3.36 16.00 12.70
CA GLU A 29 2.52 17.18 12.48
C GLU A 29 1.15 17.04 13.12
N VAL A 30 0.62 15.82 13.21
CA VAL A 30 -0.72 15.58 13.70
C VAL A 30 -0.71 15.27 15.20
N HIS A 31 0.21 14.42 15.63
CA HIS A 31 0.23 13.88 17.00
C HIS A 31 1.43 14.35 17.81
N LYS A 32 2.38 15.04 17.20
CA LYS A 32 3.62 15.50 17.82
C LYS A 32 4.56 14.36 18.20
N THR A 33 4.21 13.14 17.90
CA THR A 33 5.06 11.96 18.08
C THR A 33 4.67 10.95 17.02
N GLU A 34 5.58 10.00 16.76
CA GLU A 34 5.30 8.94 15.82
C GLU A 34 4.21 8.03 16.40
N VAL A 35 3.17 7.78 15.63
CA VAL A 35 2.04 6.94 16.03
C VAL A 35 1.75 5.95 14.91
N TYR A 36 1.51 4.70 15.29
CA TYR A 36 1.19 3.64 14.33
C TYR A 36 -0.25 3.20 14.53
N TYR A 37 -1.05 3.25 13.48
CA TYR A 37 -2.45 2.86 13.51
C TYR A 37 -2.64 1.42 13.08
N PHE A 38 -3.58 0.75 13.69
CA PHE A 38 -4.12 -0.48 13.12
C PHE A 38 -4.99 -0.11 11.92
N PRO A 39 -5.21 -1.02 10.95
CA PRO A 39 -6.00 -0.69 9.77
C PRO A 39 -7.39 -0.12 10.11
N GLU A 40 -8.03 -0.66 11.13
CA GLU A 40 -9.36 -0.19 11.53
C GLU A 40 -9.31 1.23 12.06
N GLU A 41 -8.23 1.59 12.73
CA GLU A 41 -8.07 2.95 13.24
C GLU A 41 -7.87 3.96 12.13
N THR A 42 -7.12 3.58 11.10
CA THR A 42 -6.88 4.47 9.96
C THR A 42 -8.17 4.91 9.31
N ALA A 43 -9.18 4.03 9.30
CA ALA A 43 -10.47 4.37 8.69
C ALA A 43 -11.20 5.50 9.42
N PHE A 44 -10.91 5.74 10.71
CA PHE A 44 -11.55 6.78 11.47
C PHE A 44 -10.77 8.09 11.51
N TYR A 45 -9.52 8.10 11.04
CA TYR A 45 -8.67 9.29 11.07
C TYR A 45 -8.32 9.70 9.65
N PRO A 46 -8.66 10.92 9.22
CA PRO A 46 -8.39 11.35 7.85
C PRO A 46 -6.92 11.63 7.56
N TYR A 47 -6.09 11.68 8.60
CA TYR A 47 -4.67 11.94 8.44
C TYR A 47 -3.88 10.69 8.77
N ALA A 48 -2.99 10.31 7.88
CA ALA A 48 -2.17 9.12 8.06
C ALA A 48 -0.86 9.29 7.31
N ASP A 49 0.21 8.67 7.81
CA ASP A 49 1.50 8.71 7.11
C ASP A 49 1.62 7.53 6.14
N CYS A 50 2.76 7.44 5.47
CA CYS A 50 2.93 6.43 4.42
C CYS A 50 2.85 5.00 4.95
N GLU A 51 3.30 4.77 6.17
CA GLU A 51 3.21 3.42 6.75
C GLU A 51 1.76 3.06 7.06
N ASP A 52 1.03 3.98 7.68
CA ASP A 52 -0.39 3.74 8.01
C ASP A 52 -1.21 3.48 6.76
N LEU A 53 -0.99 4.30 5.72
CA LEU A 53 -1.73 4.13 4.47
C LEU A 53 -1.37 2.82 3.79
N SER A 54 -0.10 2.42 3.84
CA SER A 54 0.34 1.17 3.23
C SER A 54 -0.26 -0.04 3.94
N VAL A 55 -0.31 -0.02 5.27
CA VAL A 55 -0.92 -1.10 6.04
C VAL A 55 -2.42 -1.16 5.77
N PHE A 56 -3.08 -0.03 5.71
CA PHE A 56 -4.51 0.00 5.44
C PHE A 56 -4.84 -0.52 4.05
N LEU A 57 -4.07 -0.09 3.04
CA LEU A 57 -4.27 -0.58 1.68
C LEU A 57 -4.00 -2.09 1.60
N SER A 58 -2.96 -2.56 2.28
CA SER A 58 -2.66 -4.00 2.34
C SER A 58 -3.83 -4.79 2.90
N TRP A 59 -4.43 -4.28 3.95
CA TRP A 59 -5.59 -4.91 4.57
C TRP A 59 -6.77 -4.97 3.61
N LEU A 60 -7.04 -3.88 2.91
CA LEU A 60 -8.13 -3.85 1.93
C LEU A 60 -7.89 -4.86 0.81
N ILE A 61 -6.67 -4.91 0.29
CA ILE A 61 -6.35 -5.81 -0.81
C ILE A 61 -6.46 -7.27 -0.37
N CYS A 62 -5.94 -7.60 0.79
CA CYS A 62 -6.03 -8.97 1.29
C CYS A 62 -7.47 -9.38 1.55
N ARG A 63 -8.32 -8.44 1.95
CA ARG A 63 -9.71 -8.75 2.25
C ARG A 63 -10.58 -8.85 1.00
N TYR A 64 -10.39 -7.96 0.05
CA TYR A 64 -11.32 -7.85 -1.08
C TYR A 64 -10.77 -8.33 -2.41
N VAL A 65 -9.45 -8.38 -2.57
CA VAL A 65 -8.83 -8.81 -3.82
C VAL A 65 -8.15 -10.17 -3.67
N THR A 66 -7.77 -10.53 -2.45
CA THR A 66 -7.15 -11.81 -2.10
C THR A 66 -5.82 -12.05 -2.82
N SER A 67 -5.04 -10.98 -2.99
CA SER A 67 -3.70 -11.09 -3.55
C SER A 67 -2.66 -11.10 -2.42
N GLU A 68 -1.50 -11.66 -2.72
CA GLU A 68 -0.38 -11.60 -1.80
C GLU A 68 0.19 -10.18 -1.81
N VAL A 69 0.52 -9.66 -0.63
CA VAL A 69 1.00 -8.29 -0.49
C VAL A 69 2.32 -8.29 0.25
N LEU A 70 3.25 -7.49 -0.25
CA LEU A 70 4.54 -7.22 0.40
C LEU A 70 4.54 -5.78 0.85
N VAL A 71 5.06 -5.52 2.05
CA VAL A 71 5.29 -4.15 2.51
C VAL A 71 6.74 -3.80 2.23
N LEU A 72 6.95 -2.66 1.59
CA LEU A 72 8.26 -2.23 1.14
C LEU A 72 8.72 -1.05 2.01
N TYR A 73 9.75 -1.30 2.82
CA TYR A 73 10.30 -0.28 3.71
C TYR A 73 11.55 0.32 3.09
N TYR A 74 11.43 1.56 2.62
CA TYR A 74 12.56 2.37 2.16
C TYR A 74 13.06 3.21 3.34
N PRO A 75 14.25 3.80 3.24
CA PRO A 75 14.78 4.55 4.40
C PRO A 75 13.87 5.64 4.93
N THR A 76 13.10 6.31 4.06
CA THR A 76 12.23 7.41 4.48
C THR A 76 10.81 7.27 3.97
N HIS A 77 10.44 6.07 3.50
CA HIS A 77 9.14 5.90 2.84
C HIS A 77 8.68 4.45 2.95
N VAL A 78 7.38 4.25 2.94
CA VAL A 78 6.79 2.91 2.94
C VAL A 78 5.77 2.84 1.81
N ALA A 79 5.80 1.76 1.07
CA ALA A 79 4.83 1.46 0.03
C ALA A 79 4.52 -0.03 0.07
N ILE A 80 3.70 -0.52 -0.82
CA ILE A 80 3.40 -1.95 -0.90
C ILE A 80 3.61 -2.46 -2.32
N ALA A 81 3.69 -3.78 -2.44
CA ALA A 81 3.70 -4.45 -3.73
C ALA A 81 2.66 -5.57 -3.68
N VAL A 82 1.82 -5.63 -4.70
CA VAL A 82 0.69 -6.56 -4.76
C VAL A 82 0.94 -7.56 -5.87
N GLU A 83 0.84 -8.84 -5.57
CA GLU A 83 1.05 -9.87 -6.58
C GLU A 83 0.06 -9.69 -7.73
N CYS A 84 0.58 -9.63 -8.95
CA CYS A 84 -0.22 -9.42 -10.12
C CYS A 84 0.55 -9.89 -11.35
N PHE A 85 -0.11 -10.69 -12.18
CA PHE A 85 0.54 -11.25 -13.36
C PHE A 85 0.43 -10.33 -14.58
N GLU A 86 -0.29 -9.24 -14.46
CA GLU A 86 -0.48 -8.28 -15.53
C GLU A 86 0.03 -6.93 -15.11
N GLY A 87 0.95 -6.40 -15.88
CA GLY A 87 1.50 -5.09 -15.57
C GLY A 87 2.76 -4.86 -16.38
N ARG A 88 3.05 -3.60 -16.66
CA ARG A 88 4.21 -3.24 -17.46
C ARG A 88 5.44 -3.00 -16.62
N GLU A 89 5.24 -2.43 -15.46
CA GLU A 89 6.35 -2.12 -14.56
C GLU A 89 6.18 -2.97 -13.32
N VAL A 90 6.77 -4.15 -13.36
CA VAL A 90 6.61 -5.11 -12.27
C VAL A 90 7.85 -5.13 -11.38
N PHE A 91 7.59 -5.38 -10.11
CA PHE A 91 8.61 -5.59 -9.10
C PHE A 91 8.73 -7.10 -8.92
N LYS A 92 9.94 -7.65 -9.13
CA LYS A 92 10.13 -9.09 -9.04
C LYS A 92 10.71 -9.46 -7.69
N PHE A 93 10.12 -10.48 -7.07
CA PHE A 93 10.57 -10.98 -5.79
C PHE A 93 10.25 -12.47 -5.69
N ARG A 94 11.28 -13.29 -5.47
CA ARG A 94 11.13 -14.74 -5.31
C ARG A 94 10.33 -15.38 -6.44
N ASN A 95 10.67 -15.05 -7.66
CA ASN A 95 10.06 -15.60 -8.88
C ASN A 95 8.59 -15.23 -9.07
N LYS A 96 8.13 -14.18 -8.40
CA LYS A 96 6.79 -13.66 -8.59
C LYS A 96 6.86 -12.21 -9.02
N GLU A 97 5.82 -11.76 -9.69
CA GLU A 97 5.72 -10.39 -10.15
C GLU A 97 4.69 -9.64 -9.33
N TYR A 98 5.03 -8.42 -8.96
CA TYR A 98 4.19 -7.58 -8.12
C TYR A 98 4.07 -6.19 -8.74
N LEU A 99 2.95 -5.54 -8.50
CA LEU A 99 2.79 -4.13 -8.83
C LEU A 99 3.02 -3.31 -7.57
N ILE A 100 3.93 -2.34 -7.66
CA ILE A 100 4.16 -1.42 -6.55
C ILE A 100 2.96 -0.47 -6.46
N CYS A 101 2.46 -0.27 -5.26
CA CYS A 101 1.38 0.67 -5.00
C CYS A 101 1.81 1.61 -3.88
N ASP A 102 1.73 2.90 -4.15
CA ASP A 102 2.20 3.92 -3.21
C ASP A 102 1.02 4.80 -2.81
N PRO A 103 0.31 4.43 -1.72
CA PRO A 103 -0.91 5.15 -1.36
C PRO A 103 -0.68 6.58 -0.90
N SER A 104 0.55 6.92 -0.49
CA SER A 104 0.84 8.29 -0.07
C SER A 104 1.35 9.16 -1.22
N TYR A 105 1.59 8.58 -2.38
CA TYR A 105 1.98 9.35 -3.57
C TYR A 105 0.73 9.63 -4.39
N ARG A 106 0.08 10.73 -4.08
CA ARG A 106 -1.22 11.04 -4.66
C ARG A 106 -1.15 11.11 -6.18
N GLY A 107 -2.08 10.45 -6.82
CA GLY A 107 -2.14 10.40 -8.28
C GLY A 107 -1.32 9.28 -8.92
N ALA A 108 -0.49 8.58 -8.14
CA ALA A 108 0.28 7.47 -8.69
C ALA A 108 -0.63 6.28 -8.97
N VAL A 109 -0.43 5.68 -10.14
CA VAL A 109 -1.14 4.45 -10.52
C VAL A 109 -0.31 3.25 -10.08
N PRO A 110 -0.89 2.04 -10.09
CA PRO A 110 -0.09 0.85 -9.77
C PRO A 110 1.15 0.75 -10.67
N GLY A 111 2.27 0.42 -10.07
CA GLY A 111 3.56 0.36 -10.73
C GLY A 111 4.44 1.56 -10.46
N LYS A 112 3.92 2.60 -9.85
CA LYS A 112 4.67 3.84 -9.60
C LYS A 112 4.95 4.05 -8.13
N ILE A 113 6.12 4.59 -7.84
CA ILE A 113 6.54 4.97 -6.49
C ILE A 113 7.15 6.37 -6.57
N ILE A 114 7.25 7.06 -5.44
CA ILE A 114 7.84 8.39 -5.44
C ILE A 114 9.26 8.32 -6.05
N PRO A 115 9.65 9.34 -6.81
CA PRO A 115 10.94 9.31 -7.53
C PRO A 115 12.14 9.09 -6.62
N ALA A 116 12.10 9.62 -5.39
CA ALA A 116 13.20 9.47 -4.46
C ALA A 116 13.50 8.02 -4.10
N CYS A 117 12.53 7.11 -4.24
CA CYS A 117 12.68 5.71 -3.88
C CYS A 117 12.84 4.79 -5.10
N ALA A 118 12.70 5.32 -6.31
CA ALA A 118 12.64 4.50 -7.52
C ALA A 118 13.91 3.66 -7.74
N SER A 119 15.06 4.16 -7.30
CA SER A 119 16.33 3.45 -7.49
C SER A 119 16.83 2.77 -6.21
N LEU A 120 16.06 2.81 -5.13
CA LEU A 120 16.46 2.25 -3.86
C LEU A 120 15.91 0.85 -3.69
N LYS A 121 16.58 0.03 -2.89
CA LYS A 121 16.11 -1.31 -2.54
C LYS A 121 15.45 -1.26 -1.19
N PRO A 122 14.19 -1.71 -1.10
CA PRO A 122 13.49 -1.71 0.19
C PRO A 122 13.84 -2.95 1.02
N VAL A 123 13.58 -2.87 2.31
CA VAL A 123 13.44 -4.05 3.14
C VAL A 123 12.02 -4.57 2.90
N ILE A 124 11.90 -5.87 2.60
CA ILE A 124 10.63 -6.45 2.18
C ILE A 124 10.07 -7.31 3.30
N VAL A 125 8.82 -7.02 3.68
CA VAL A 125 8.12 -7.79 4.71
C VAL A 125 6.80 -8.28 4.11
N SER A 126 6.56 -9.60 4.21
CA SER A 126 5.31 -10.15 3.72
C SER A 126 4.17 -9.74 4.64
N TYR A 127 3.12 -9.17 4.08
CA TYR A 127 1.91 -8.86 4.83
C TYR A 127 1.06 -10.11 4.86
N SER A 128 0.76 -10.61 6.04
CA SER A 128 -0.01 -11.83 6.17
C SER A 128 -1.30 -11.60 6.94
N LYS A 129 -2.40 -11.81 6.26
CA LYS A 129 -3.71 -11.74 6.85
C LYS A 129 -3.88 -12.79 7.96
N GLN A 130 -3.25 -13.94 7.78
CA GLN A 130 -3.38 -15.04 8.73
C GLN A 130 -2.79 -14.72 10.08
N LYS A 131 -1.76 -13.89 10.12
CA LYS A 131 -1.10 -13.54 11.38
C LYS A 131 -1.98 -12.70 12.29
N ARG A 132 -3.08 -12.20 11.77
CA ARG A 132 -3.98 -11.35 12.53
C ARG A 132 -5.21 -12.09 13.06
N VAL A 133 -5.34 -13.34 12.67
CA VAL A 133 -6.43 -14.19 13.14
C VAL A 133 -5.94 -14.93 14.37
N LYS A 134 -6.33 -14.45 15.52
CA LYS A 134 -5.88 -15.09 16.75
C LYS A 134 -6.99 -15.18 17.76
#